data_1322b991ffb724d86f021ea64b0cdc91
#
_entry.id   1322b991ffb724d86f021ea64b0cdc91
#
_cell.length_a   1.000
_cell.length_b   1.000
_cell.length_c   1.000
_cell.angle_alpha   90.00
_cell.angle_beta   90.00
_cell.angle_gamma   90.00
#
_symmetry.space_group_name_H-M   'P 1'
#
loop_
_entity.id
_entity.type
_entity.pdbx_description
1 polymer ?
#
loop_
_entity_poly.entity_id
_entity_poly.type
_entity_poly.pdbx_seq_one_letter_code
_entity_poly.pdbx_strand_id
1 'polypeptide(L)'
;MNKFVKVDVTVQQKQLQPGATGQLLFSVKPGKGIHINIQPPLSITMDDDSSATLSGAMIFSTIKKDTLELLDSSKPIKQSFTLAKQMKPGTIFLKGSFIYFYCSDAEGWCSRFKQPFNVEVTVTP
;
A
#
# COMPACT_ATOMS: atom_id res chain seq x y z
N MET A 1 8.52 5.29 11.38
CA MET A 1 7.39 6.12 10.91
C MET A 1 7.93 7.38 10.24
N ASN A 2 7.37 7.76 9.12
CA ASN A 2 7.81 8.93 8.37
C ASN A 2 7.08 10.19 8.88
N LYS A 3 7.82 11.19 9.33
CA LYS A 3 7.19 12.41 9.82
C LYS A 3 6.60 13.31 8.72
N PHE A 4 6.99 13.08 7.46
CA PHE A 4 6.51 13.87 6.32
C PHE A 4 5.30 13.25 5.63
N VAL A 5 5.09 11.94 5.77
CA VAL A 5 4.03 11.22 5.08
C VAL A 5 3.43 10.21 6.04
N LYS A 6 2.12 10.23 6.17
CA LYS A 6 1.40 9.24 6.97
C LYS A 6 0.75 8.22 6.05
N VAL A 7 0.99 6.94 6.32
CA VAL A 7 0.40 5.85 5.54
C VAL A 7 -0.41 4.96 6.46
N ASP A 8 -1.69 4.80 6.16
CA ASP A 8 -2.57 3.86 6.83
C ASP A 8 -2.93 2.75 5.86
N VAL A 9 -2.80 1.50 6.31
CA VAL A 9 -3.08 0.33 5.49
C VAL A 9 -4.23 -0.44 6.10
N THR A 10 -5.24 -0.70 5.29
CA THR A 10 -6.41 -1.46 5.70
C THR A 10 -6.70 -2.53 4.66
N VAL A 11 -7.58 -3.45 4.98
CA VAL A 11 -8.08 -4.43 4.03
C VAL A 11 -9.56 -4.15 3.79
N GLN A 12 -9.97 -4.21 2.52
CA GLN A 12 -11.36 -3.93 2.17
C GLN A 12 -12.30 -5.00 2.70
N GLN A 13 -11.90 -6.26 2.61
CA GLN A 13 -12.65 -7.39 3.15
C GLN A 13 -11.97 -7.90 4.40
N LYS A 14 -12.62 -7.77 5.56
CA LYS A 14 -12.07 -8.22 6.83
C LYS A 14 -12.18 -9.73 7.02
N GLN A 15 -13.07 -10.38 6.28
CA GLN A 15 -13.29 -11.82 6.34
C GLN A 15 -13.20 -12.38 4.93
N LEU A 16 -12.38 -13.42 4.76
CA LEU A 16 -12.15 -14.06 3.47
C LEU A 16 -12.05 -15.57 3.65
N GLN A 17 -12.50 -16.31 2.63
CA GLN A 17 -12.32 -17.75 2.58
C GLN A 17 -10.93 -18.10 2.05
N PRO A 18 -10.41 -19.30 2.36
CA PRO A 18 -9.16 -19.76 1.75
C PRO A 18 -9.23 -19.70 0.23
N GLY A 19 -8.18 -19.24 -0.40
CA GLY A 19 -8.11 -19.08 -1.86
C GLY A 19 -8.79 -17.83 -2.41
N ALA A 20 -9.48 -17.06 -1.57
CA ALA A 20 -10.20 -15.88 -2.02
C ALA A 20 -9.25 -14.72 -2.28
N THR A 21 -9.71 -13.78 -3.10
CA THR A 21 -9.00 -12.55 -3.42
C THR A 21 -9.58 -11.40 -2.62
N GLY A 22 -8.71 -10.61 -2.00
CA GLY A 22 -9.08 -9.39 -1.31
C GLY A 22 -8.27 -8.22 -1.81
N GLN A 23 -8.50 -7.05 -1.20
CA GLN A 23 -7.77 -5.82 -1.57
C GLN A 23 -7.21 -5.13 -0.35
N LEU A 24 -5.93 -4.80 -0.42
CA LEU A 24 -5.28 -3.87 0.50
C LEU A 24 -5.54 -2.45 0.03
N LEU A 25 -5.83 -1.58 0.97
CA LEU A 25 -6.05 -0.16 0.71
C LEU A 25 -4.97 0.64 1.44
N PHE A 26 -4.21 1.44 0.69
CA PHE A 26 -3.16 2.29 1.23
C PHE A 26 -3.63 3.74 1.15
N SER A 27 -3.89 4.34 2.30
CA SER A 27 -4.22 5.76 2.39
C SER A 27 -2.94 6.52 2.67
N VAL A 28 -2.48 7.31 1.70
CA VAL A 28 -1.22 8.04 1.78
C VAL A 28 -1.53 9.50 1.99
N LYS A 29 -1.05 10.08 3.08
CA LYS A 29 -1.32 11.47 3.43
C LYS A 29 -0.01 12.23 3.57
N PRO A 30 0.45 12.91 2.50
CA PRO A 30 1.63 13.76 2.61
C PRO A 30 1.32 15.01 3.43
N GLY A 31 2.30 15.46 4.18
CA GLY A 31 2.19 16.71 4.91
C GLY A 31 2.24 17.90 3.97
N LYS A 32 2.07 19.09 4.55
CA LYS A 32 2.07 20.34 3.80
C LYS A 32 3.40 20.51 3.06
N GLY A 33 3.34 20.81 1.77
CA GLY A 33 4.53 21.04 0.95
C GLY A 33 5.25 19.76 0.54
N ILE A 34 4.62 18.60 0.73
CA ILE A 34 5.19 17.31 0.37
C ILE A 34 4.32 16.68 -0.71
N HIS A 35 4.95 16.09 -1.74
CA HIS A 35 4.23 15.34 -2.75
C HIS A 35 4.84 13.95 -2.92
N ILE A 36 4.05 13.02 -3.43
CA ILE A 36 4.46 11.65 -3.66
C ILE A 36 4.68 11.45 -5.15
N ASN A 37 5.87 11.01 -5.51
CA ASN A 37 6.22 10.76 -6.90
C ASN A 37 5.69 9.41 -7.36
N ILE A 38 5.44 9.29 -8.67
CA ILE A 38 5.14 8.00 -9.29
C ILE A 38 6.35 7.47 -10.08
N GLN A 39 7.38 8.28 -10.23
CA GLN A 39 8.68 7.89 -10.78
C GLN A 39 9.78 8.35 -9.83
N PRO A 40 10.61 7.47 -9.29
CA PRO A 40 10.60 5.99 -9.46
C PRO A 40 9.28 5.36 -9.00
N PRO A 41 8.95 4.16 -9.53
CA PRO A 41 7.64 3.55 -9.24
C PRO A 41 7.41 3.26 -7.77
N LEU A 42 6.15 3.39 -7.35
CA LEU A 42 5.69 2.86 -6.08
C LEU A 42 5.77 1.33 -6.11
N SER A 43 6.07 0.71 -4.98
CA SER A 43 6.10 -0.75 -4.92
C SER A 43 5.57 -1.28 -3.60
N ILE A 44 5.00 -2.48 -3.65
CA ILE A 44 4.50 -3.20 -2.49
C ILE A 44 5.12 -4.58 -2.51
N THR A 45 5.70 -5.00 -1.38
CA THR A 45 6.25 -6.34 -1.24
C THR A 45 5.63 -7.01 -0.03
N MET A 46 5.41 -8.32 -0.12
CA MET A 46 4.92 -9.13 1.00
C MET A 46 6.09 -9.87 1.62
N ASP A 47 6.04 -10.04 2.93
CA ASP A 47 7.03 -10.83 3.64
C ASP A 47 6.89 -12.31 3.26
N ASP A 48 8.01 -13.05 3.33
CA ASP A 48 8.05 -14.45 2.90
C ASP A 48 7.14 -15.36 3.71
N ASP A 49 6.89 -15.02 4.97
CA ASP A 49 6.02 -15.80 5.84
C ASP A 49 4.55 -15.43 5.70
N SER A 50 4.22 -14.57 4.75
CA SER A 50 2.84 -14.17 4.51
C SER A 50 2.07 -15.29 3.84
N SER A 51 0.82 -15.47 4.25
CA SER A 51 -0.07 -16.48 3.70
C SER A 51 -0.82 -15.99 2.46
N ALA A 52 -0.39 -14.88 1.90
CA ALA A 52 -1.04 -14.26 0.76
C ALA A 52 0.00 -13.89 -0.30
N THR A 53 -0.45 -13.89 -1.55
CA THR A 53 0.36 -13.48 -2.70
C THR A 53 -0.29 -12.29 -3.36
N LEU A 54 0.51 -11.29 -3.71
CA LEU A 54 -0.01 -10.13 -4.45
C LEU A 54 -0.48 -10.59 -5.82
N SER A 55 -1.62 -10.08 -6.26
CA SER A 55 -2.21 -10.42 -7.55
C SER A 55 -2.63 -9.14 -8.28
N GLY A 56 -2.28 -9.07 -9.56
CA GLY A 56 -2.60 -7.91 -10.38
C GLY A 56 -1.74 -6.70 -10.06
N ALA A 57 -1.91 -5.65 -10.86
CA ALA A 57 -1.17 -4.42 -10.73
C ALA A 57 -1.76 -3.53 -9.63
N MET A 58 -0.91 -2.71 -9.05
CA MET A 58 -1.33 -1.66 -8.13
C MET A 58 -2.18 -0.63 -8.89
N ILE A 59 -3.32 -0.26 -8.31
CA ILE A 59 -4.23 0.73 -8.90
C ILE A 59 -4.18 2.00 -8.08
N PHE A 60 -3.85 3.11 -8.73
CA PHE A 60 -3.83 4.42 -8.09
C PHE A 60 -4.16 5.51 -9.11
N SER A 61 -4.58 6.66 -8.61
CA SER A 61 -4.87 7.83 -9.45
C SER A 61 -3.72 8.81 -9.39
N THR A 62 -3.57 9.60 -10.46
CA THR A 62 -2.52 10.60 -10.55
C THR A 62 -3.10 11.97 -10.82
N ILE A 63 -2.33 13.00 -10.46
CA ILE A 63 -2.61 14.39 -10.78
C ILE A 63 -1.39 14.99 -11.48
N LYS A 64 -1.62 16.01 -12.31
CA LYS A 64 -0.53 16.76 -12.93
C LYS A 64 -0.32 18.07 -12.22
N LYS A 65 0.93 18.37 -11.92
CA LYS A 65 1.34 19.67 -11.39
C LYS A 65 2.49 20.16 -12.24
N ASP A 66 2.23 21.18 -13.05
CA ASP A 66 3.15 21.62 -14.11
C ASP A 66 3.42 20.50 -15.09
N THR A 67 4.68 20.07 -15.24
CA THR A 67 5.05 18.95 -16.10
C THR A 67 5.17 17.63 -15.36
N LEU A 68 4.95 17.64 -14.03
CA LEU A 68 5.10 16.45 -13.19
C LEU A 68 3.77 15.74 -13.03
N GLU A 69 3.83 14.42 -13.06
CA GLU A 69 2.70 13.57 -12.72
C GLU A 69 2.95 12.97 -11.35
N LEU A 70 2.02 13.21 -10.42
CA LEU A 70 2.15 12.86 -9.02
C LEU A 70 1.01 11.96 -8.57
N LEU A 71 1.21 11.27 -7.46
CA LEU A 71 0.14 10.49 -6.85
C LEU A 71 -0.99 11.43 -6.40
N ASP A 72 -2.23 11.07 -6.74
CA ASP A 72 -3.41 11.71 -6.18
C ASP A 72 -3.70 11.07 -4.82
N SER A 73 -3.19 11.69 -3.76
CA SER A 73 -3.30 11.14 -2.41
C SER A 73 -4.69 11.32 -1.79
N SER A 74 -5.63 11.96 -2.50
CA SER A 74 -7.03 12.03 -2.05
C SER A 74 -7.76 10.70 -2.24
N LYS A 75 -7.17 9.77 -3.00
CA LYS A 75 -7.76 8.46 -3.27
C LYS A 75 -6.82 7.36 -2.79
N PRO A 76 -7.36 6.26 -2.24
CA PRO A 76 -6.49 5.17 -1.79
C PRO A 76 -5.83 4.44 -2.93
N ILE A 77 -4.65 3.90 -2.67
CA ILE A 77 -4.00 2.94 -3.56
C ILE A 77 -4.58 1.57 -3.26
N LYS A 78 -4.92 0.82 -4.30
CA LYS A 78 -5.51 -0.52 -4.16
C LYS A 78 -4.55 -1.57 -4.70
N GLN A 79 -4.37 -2.62 -3.93
CA GLN A 79 -3.54 -3.77 -4.32
C GLN A 79 -4.27 -5.05 -3.98
N SER A 80 -4.56 -5.85 -4.99
CA SER A 80 -5.20 -7.15 -4.79
C SER A 80 -4.20 -8.16 -4.26
N PHE A 81 -4.71 -9.10 -3.48
CA PHE A 81 -3.95 -10.24 -2.98
C PHE A 81 -4.84 -11.47 -2.99
N THR A 82 -4.23 -12.64 -3.04
CA THR A 82 -4.95 -13.92 -3.01
C THR A 82 -4.42 -14.76 -1.85
N LEU A 83 -5.34 -15.29 -1.04
CA LEU A 83 -4.99 -16.15 0.07
C LEU A 83 -4.65 -17.55 -0.43
N ALA A 84 -3.77 -18.23 0.29
CA ALA A 84 -3.46 -19.62 0.01
C ALA A 84 -4.72 -20.49 0.15
N LYS A 85 -4.87 -21.47 -0.74
CA LYS A 85 -6.06 -22.34 -0.75
C LYS A 85 -6.15 -23.27 0.45
N GLN A 86 -5.03 -23.55 1.09
CA GLN A 86 -4.94 -24.56 2.16
C GLN A 86 -4.89 -23.93 3.55
N MET A 87 -5.41 -22.71 3.67
CA MET A 87 -5.41 -22.02 4.94
C MET A 87 -6.45 -22.56 5.89
N LYS A 88 -6.07 -22.63 7.15
CA LYS A 88 -7.01 -22.96 8.22
C LYS A 88 -7.79 -21.72 8.63
N PRO A 89 -9.05 -21.87 9.07
CA PRO A 89 -9.79 -20.74 9.63
C PRO A 89 -9.06 -20.12 10.81
N GLY A 90 -9.22 -18.82 10.99
CA GLY A 90 -8.62 -18.09 12.09
C GLY A 90 -8.11 -16.73 11.66
N THR A 91 -7.46 -16.05 12.58
CA THR A 91 -6.89 -14.73 12.33
C THR A 91 -5.49 -14.88 11.75
N ILE A 92 -5.23 -14.15 10.66
CA ILE A 92 -3.90 -14.06 10.07
C ILE A 92 -3.49 -12.59 9.95
N PHE A 93 -2.19 -12.37 9.78
CA PHE A 93 -1.64 -11.04 9.59
C PHE A 93 -0.93 -10.98 8.24
N LEU A 94 -1.33 -10.00 7.43
CA LEU A 94 -0.66 -9.73 6.16
C LEU A 94 0.41 -8.69 6.42
N LYS A 95 1.65 -9.09 6.26
CA LYS A 95 2.82 -8.24 6.55
C LYS A 95 3.61 -7.99 5.29
N GLY A 96 4.09 -6.77 5.17
CA GLY A 96 4.90 -6.40 4.02
C GLY A 96 5.41 -4.99 4.15
N SER A 97 5.81 -4.42 3.03
CA SER A 97 6.33 -3.05 2.97
C SER A 97 5.81 -2.34 1.74
N PHE A 98 5.50 -1.06 1.93
CA PHE A 98 5.16 -0.13 0.87
C PHE A 98 6.31 0.84 0.69
N ILE A 99 6.86 0.89 -0.52
CA ILE A 99 8.02 1.73 -0.84
C ILE A 99 7.55 2.85 -1.74
N TYR A 100 7.87 4.08 -1.36
CA TYR A 100 7.50 5.26 -2.13
C TYR A 100 8.59 6.32 -2.05
N PHE A 101 8.53 7.28 -2.97
CA PHE A 101 9.44 8.41 -3.04
C PHE A 101 8.65 9.68 -2.86
N TYR A 102 9.15 10.59 -2.05
CA TYR A 102 8.48 11.84 -1.75
C TYR A 102 9.47 12.99 -1.80
N CYS A 103 8.96 14.16 -2.14
CA CYS A 103 9.79 15.35 -2.32
C CYS A 103 9.18 16.56 -1.61
N SER A 104 10.05 17.47 -1.23
CA SER A 104 9.64 18.78 -0.70
C SER A 104 9.48 19.78 -1.84
N ASP A 105 8.31 20.41 -1.92
CA ASP A 105 8.04 21.43 -2.95
C ASP A 105 8.96 22.66 -2.77
N ALA A 106 9.18 23.06 -1.52
CA ALA A 106 9.93 24.28 -1.23
C ALA A 106 11.44 24.09 -1.30
N GLU A 107 11.92 22.94 -0.84
CA GLU A 107 13.37 22.72 -0.68
C GLU A 107 13.96 21.86 -1.80
N GLY A 108 13.13 21.18 -2.58
CA GLY A 108 13.57 20.41 -3.73
C GLY A 108 14.25 19.08 -3.45
N TRP A 109 14.37 18.69 -2.18
CA TRP A 109 14.93 17.37 -1.89
C TRP A 109 13.89 16.28 -2.07
N CYS A 110 14.37 15.07 -2.38
CA CYS A 110 13.54 13.88 -2.47
C CYS A 110 14.14 12.77 -1.62
N SER A 111 13.30 11.87 -1.17
CA SER A 111 13.73 10.76 -0.33
C SER A 111 12.90 9.53 -0.60
N ARG A 112 13.48 8.37 -0.33
CA ARG A 112 12.82 7.07 -0.43
C ARG A 112 12.44 6.60 0.97
N PHE A 113 11.24 6.05 1.11
CA PHE A 113 10.82 5.49 2.38
C PHE A 113 10.24 4.10 2.19
N LYS A 114 10.61 3.19 3.08
CA LYS A 114 10.06 1.84 3.14
C LYS A 114 9.15 1.77 4.36
N GLN A 115 7.85 1.77 4.13
CA GLN A 115 6.84 1.75 5.18
C GLN A 115 6.39 0.32 5.43
N PRO A 116 6.73 -0.28 6.58
CA PRO A 116 6.22 -1.60 6.91
C PRO A 116 4.73 -1.53 7.25
N PHE A 117 4.02 -2.59 6.94
CA PHE A 117 2.61 -2.70 7.32
C PHE A 117 2.30 -4.09 7.87
N ASN A 118 1.23 -4.15 8.65
CA ASN A 118 0.75 -5.37 9.28
C ASN A 118 -0.76 -5.23 9.41
N VAL A 119 -1.51 -6.04 8.66
CA VAL A 119 -2.96 -5.94 8.56
C VAL A 119 -3.58 -7.26 8.96
N GLU A 120 -4.60 -7.21 9.81
CA GLU A 120 -5.31 -8.39 10.30
C GLU A 120 -6.44 -8.76 9.37
N VAL A 121 -6.55 -10.05 9.06
CA VAL A 121 -7.63 -10.61 8.24
C VAL A 121 -8.12 -11.89 8.92
N THR A 122 -9.44 -12.09 8.94
CA THR A 122 -10.04 -13.31 9.45
C THR A 122 -10.33 -14.25 8.28
N VAL A 123 -9.78 -15.46 8.38
CA VAL A 123 -10.05 -16.53 7.40
C VAL A 123 -11.24 -17.32 7.91
N THR A 124 -12.31 -17.37 7.12
CA THR A 124 -13.54 -18.08 7.48
C THR A 124 -13.52 -19.50 6.95
N PRO A 125 -14.29 -20.42 7.57
CA PRO A 125 -14.41 -21.79 7.08
C PRO A 125 -14.96 -21.88 5.66
#